data_42aff5e27888cba3c67f41024068cc9f
#
_entry.id   42aff5e27888cba3c67f41024068cc9f
#
_cell.length_a   1.000
_cell.length_b   1.000
_cell.length_c   1.000
_cell.angle_alpha   90.00
_cell.angle_beta   90.00
_cell.angle_gamma   90.00
#
_symmetry.space_group_name_H-M   'P 1'
#
loop_
_entity.id
_entity.type
_entity.pdbx_description
1 polymer ?
#
loop_
_entity_poly.entity_id
_entity_poly.type
_entity_poly.pdbx_seq_one_letter_code
_entity_poly.pdbx_strand_id
1 'polypeptide(L)'
;QLKGGRAEELLFWDRRGLGTVRLLSPSEADQVLGLHRIGADALQITLAGLREQLGGSRRPIKVALLDQKRIAGVGNLYAAEILHVAGVDPRTRCDALTGPQWARIHKAISIVLLEAIDHEGSTLSDGTYRNALNQNGGYQNLHRVYDRADELCRRCGEGQIQRIVQAQRSTFFCAVCQRRKGLHPTVDI
;
A
#
# COMPACT_ATOMS: atom_id res chain seq x y z
N GLN A 1 -4.36 -12.76 -34.05
CA GLN A 1 -3.22 -12.00 -34.61
C GLN A 1 -3.22 -10.60 -34.04
N LEU A 2 -2.11 -10.20 -33.41
CA LEU A 2 -1.90 -8.81 -32.97
C LEU A 2 -1.55 -7.97 -34.21
N LYS A 3 -2.40 -7.00 -34.55
CA LYS A 3 -2.13 -6.08 -35.67
C LYS A 3 -1.25 -4.91 -35.18
N GLY A 4 -0.14 -4.65 -35.88
CA GLY A 4 0.67 -3.44 -35.72
C GLY A 4 1.94 -3.58 -34.87
N GLY A 5 2.30 -4.78 -34.41
CA GLY A 5 3.53 -5.05 -33.67
C GLY A 5 4.50 -5.96 -34.43
N ARG A 6 5.76 -6.01 -33.98
CA ARG A 6 6.77 -6.98 -34.47
C ARG A 6 6.63 -8.37 -33.84
N ALA A 7 5.74 -8.52 -32.83
CA ALA A 7 5.51 -9.77 -32.14
C ALA A 7 4.26 -10.47 -32.68
N GLU A 8 4.37 -11.73 -33.02
CA GLU A 8 3.28 -12.59 -33.52
C GLU A 8 2.53 -13.26 -32.37
N GLU A 9 3.14 -13.33 -31.18
CA GLU A 9 2.63 -14.04 -30.01
C GLU A 9 2.62 -13.13 -28.77
N LEU A 10 1.61 -13.30 -27.90
CA LEU A 10 1.55 -12.77 -26.54
C LEU A 10 1.73 -13.92 -25.56
N LEU A 11 2.86 -13.93 -24.83
CA LEU A 11 3.12 -14.91 -23.81
C LEU A 11 2.65 -14.41 -22.44
N PHE A 12 1.77 -15.17 -21.79
CA PHE A 12 1.32 -14.91 -20.42
C PHE A 12 1.97 -15.90 -19.47
N TRP A 13 2.80 -15.37 -18.56
CA TRP A 13 3.45 -16.18 -17.54
C TRP A 13 2.92 -15.80 -16.15
N ASP A 14 2.21 -16.73 -15.52
CA ASP A 14 1.74 -16.59 -14.14
C ASP A 14 2.33 -17.66 -13.23
N ARG A 15 3.38 -17.30 -12.47
CA ARG A 15 4.06 -18.19 -11.52
C ARG A 15 3.18 -18.63 -10.36
N ARG A 16 2.13 -17.86 -10.02
CA ARG A 16 1.25 -18.11 -8.88
C ARG A 16 -0.05 -18.80 -9.26
N GLY A 17 -0.34 -18.93 -10.54
CA GLY A 17 -1.57 -19.54 -11.04
C GLY A 17 -2.85 -18.79 -10.66
N LEU A 18 -2.76 -17.50 -10.34
CA LEU A 18 -3.88 -16.66 -9.90
C LEU A 18 -4.36 -15.68 -10.96
N GLY A 19 -3.58 -15.53 -12.03
CA GLY A 19 -3.91 -14.63 -13.11
C GLY A 19 -4.88 -15.24 -14.11
N THR A 20 -5.63 -14.39 -14.78
CA THR A 20 -6.51 -14.77 -15.88
C THR A 20 -6.31 -13.81 -17.04
N VAL A 21 -6.33 -14.35 -18.27
CA VAL A 21 -6.34 -13.55 -19.49
C VAL A 21 -7.73 -13.64 -20.10
N ARG A 22 -8.33 -12.50 -20.37
CA ARG A 22 -9.65 -12.41 -21.00
C ARG A 22 -9.62 -11.39 -22.11
N LEU A 23 -10.18 -11.73 -23.26
CA LEU A 23 -10.47 -10.77 -24.31
C LEU A 23 -11.85 -10.17 -24.03
N LEU A 24 -11.90 -8.86 -23.88
CA LEU A 24 -13.10 -8.13 -23.52
C LEU A 24 -13.34 -7.01 -24.55
N SER A 25 -14.59 -6.74 -24.90
CA SER A 25 -14.99 -5.50 -25.56
C SER A 25 -14.82 -4.32 -24.57
N PRO A 26 -14.78 -3.06 -25.07
CA PRO A 26 -14.69 -1.89 -24.17
C PRO A 26 -15.80 -1.85 -23.11
N SER A 27 -17.04 -2.21 -23.47
CA SER A 27 -18.16 -2.25 -22.52
C SER A 27 -18.03 -3.35 -21.47
N GLU A 28 -17.56 -4.54 -21.84
CA GLU A 28 -17.28 -5.62 -20.89
C GLU A 28 -16.09 -5.28 -19.98
N ALA A 29 -15.06 -4.61 -20.51
CA ALA A 29 -13.93 -4.15 -19.74
C ALA A 29 -14.38 -3.14 -18.67
N ASP A 30 -15.25 -2.20 -19.00
CA ASP A 30 -15.82 -1.26 -18.04
C ASP A 30 -16.64 -1.97 -16.95
N GLN A 31 -17.42 -2.99 -17.30
CA GLN A 31 -18.17 -3.79 -16.33
C GLN A 31 -17.27 -4.56 -15.35
N VAL A 32 -16.07 -4.98 -15.80
CA VAL A 32 -15.15 -5.79 -14.98
C VAL A 32 -14.14 -4.92 -14.22
N LEU A 33 -13.65 -3.85 -14.84
CA LEU A 33 -12.56 -3.00 -14.36
C LEU A 33 -12.97 -1.53 -14.14
N GLY A 34 -14.21 -1.17 -14.42
CA GLY A 34 -14.69 0.21 -14.27
C GLY A 34 -14.64 0.72 -12.82
N LEU A 35 -14.73 2.02 -12.64
CA LEU A 35 -14.62 2.70 -11.35
C LEU A 35 -15.62 2.20 -10.29
N HIS A 36 -16.72 1.57 -10.70
CA HIS A 36 -17.67 0.90 -9.80
C HIS A 36 -17.12 -0.41 -9.20
N ARG A 37 -16.06 -0.99 -9.76
CA ARG A 37 -15.37 -2.20 -9.31
C ARG A 37 -14.03 -1.92 -8.63
N ILE A 38 -13.33 -0.92 -9.15
CA ILE A 38 -12.01 -0.49 -8.68
C ILE A 38 -12.15 0.97 -8.23
N GLY A 39 -11.71 1.29 -7.03
CA GLY A 39 -11.75 2.63 -6.49
C GLY A 39 -10.85 3.61 -7.25
N ALA A 40 -10.90 4.88 -6.84
CA ALA A 40 -10.04 5.91 -7.41
C ALA A 40 -8.55 5.54 -7.27
N ASP A 41 -7.75 5.88 -8.28
CA ASP A 41 -6.30 5.70 -8.24
C ASP A 41 -5.69 6.49 -7.09
N ALA A 42 -4.83 5.84 -6.31
CA ALA A 42 -4.21 6.41 -5.11
C ALA A 42 -3.33 7.63 -5.41
N LEU A 43 -2.72 7.72 -6.59
CA LEU A 43 -1.93 8.88 -7.00
C LEU A 43 -2.79 10.07 -7.48
N GLN A 44 -4.05 9.82 -7.83
CA GLN A 44 -4.97 10.83 -8.36
C GLN A 44 -6.04 11.25 -7.36
N ILE A 45 -6.24 10.47 -6.28
CA ILE A 45 -7.28 10.77 -5.30
C ILE A 45 -6.99 12.08 -4.56
N THR A 46 -7.99 12.93 -4.41
CA THR A 46 -7.87 14.14 -3.60
C THR A 46 -7.99 13.84 -2.10
N LEU A 47 -7.53 14.75 -1.24
CA LEU A 47 -7.73 14.63 0.22
C LEU A 47 -9.22 14.49 0.59
N ALA A 48 -10.09 15.24 -0.08
CA ALA A 48 -11.53 15.17 0.14
C ALA A 48 -12.07 13.77 -0.27
N GLY A 49 -11.70 13.28 -1.46
CA GLY A 49 -12.08 11.96 -1.94
C GLY A 49 -11.56 10.82 -1.04
N LEU A 50 -10.31 10.92 -0.57
CA LEU A 50 -9.75 9.93 0.36
C LEU A 50 -10.57 9.86 1.66
N ARG A 51 -10.97 11.01 2.21
CA ARG A 51 -11.81 11.08 3.41
C ARG A 51 -13.23 10.58 3.16
N GLU A 52 -13.81 10.90 2.02
CA GLU A 52 -15.12 10.41 1.61
C GLU A 52 -15.14 8.88 1.53
N GLN A 53 -14.13 8.29 0.89
CA GLN A 53 -14.05 6.85 0.69
C GLN A 53 -13.79 6.06 1.98
N LEU A 54 -12.98 6.59 2.89
CA LEU A 54 -12.48 5.83 4.04
C LEU A 54 -12.95 6.39 5.40
N GLY A 55 -13.27 7.69 5.51
CA GLY A 55 -13.42 8.40 6.78
C GLY A 55 -14.58 7.90 7.67
N GLY A 56 -15.66 7.40 7.10
CA GLY A 56 -16.76 6.81 7.87
C GLY A 56 -16.53 5.36 8.34
N SER A 57 -15.40 4.77 8.00
CA SER A 57 -15.12 3.36 8.31
C SER A 57 -14.62 3.17 9.74
N ARG A 58 -15.15 2.17 10.43
CA ARG A 58 -14.65 1.71 11.74
C ARG A 58 -13.42 0.80 11.65
N ARG A 59 -13.01 0.41 10.44
CA ARG A 59 -11.83 -0.43 10.22
C ARG A 59 -10.55 0.31 10.57
N PRO A 60 -9.49 -0.40 11.01
CA PRO A 60 -8.14 0.18 11.09
C PRO A 60 -7.73 0.79 9.75
N ILE A 61 -7.07 1.95 9.79
CA ILE A 61 -6.68 2.68 8.58
C ILE A 61 -5.83 1.83 7.62
N LYS A 62 -4.92 1.02 8.17
CA LYS A 62 -4.10 0.14 7.33
C LYS A 62 -4.96 -0.87 6.55
N VAL A 63 -5.97 -1.45 7.18
CA VAL A 63 -6.87 -2.41 6.53
C VAL A 63 -7.76 -1.71 5.51
N ALA A 64 -8.21 -0.49 5.81
CA ALA A 64 -9.02 0.30 4.89
C ALA A 64 -8.26 0.72 3.62
N LEU A 65 -6.97 1.07 3.74
CA LEU A 65 -6.09 1.39 2.60
C LEU A 65 -5.88 0.21 1.64
N LEU A 66 -6.10 -1.03 2.07
CA LEU A 66 -5.97 -2.22 1.22
C LEU A 66 -7.23 -2.53 0.39
N ASP A 67 -8.31 -1.81 0.62
CA ASP A 67 -9.57 -2.03 -0.06
C ASP A 67 -9.55 -1.40 -1.46
N GLN A 68 -9.18 -2.22 -2.45
CA GLN A 68 -9.05 -1.78 -3.84
C GLN A 68 -10.35 -1.26 -4.47
N LYS A 69 -11.51 -1.52 -3.82
CA LYS A 69 -12.80 -0.94 -4.24
C LYS A 69 -12.98 0.49 -3.74
N ARG A 70 -12.19 0.93 -2.77
CA ARG A 70 -12.23 2.27 -2.18
C ARG A 70 -11.10 3.15 -2.70
N ILE A 71 -9.88 2.59 -2.71
CA ILE A 71 -8.68 3.24 -3.23
C ILE A 71 -7.83 2.18 -3.93
N ALA A 72 -7.54 2.36 -5.21
CA ALA A 72 -6.75 1.44 -5.99
C ALA A 72 -5.25 1.78 -5.92
N GLY A 73 -4.39 0.75 -5.99
CA GLY A 73 -2.94 0.90 -6.09
C GLY A 73 -2.17 0.78 -4.77
N VAL A 74 -2.84 0.78 -3.60
CA VAL A 74 -2.15 0.62 -2.32
C VAL A 74 -2.13 -0.85 -1.91
N GLY A 75 -0.94 -1.46 -1.92
CA GLY A 75 -0.70 -2.83 -1.46
C GLY A 75 -0.23 -2.89 0.00
N ASN A 76 -0.02 -4.13 0.51
CA ASN A 76 0.33 -4.37 1.91
C ASN A 76 1.62 -3.68 2.35
N LEU A 77 2.64 -3.73 1.52
CA LEU A 77 3.92 -3.08 1.71
C LEU A 77 3.74 -1.56 1.79
N TYR A 78 3.17 -0.98 0.75
CA TYR A 78 3.03 0.47 0.65
C TYR A 78 2.11 1.06 1.72
N ALA A 79 1.06 0.34 2.15
CA ALA A 79 0.23 0.78 3.26
C ALA A 79 1.03 0.93 4.58
N ALA A 80 1.97 0.03 4.87
CA ALA A 80 2.84 0.14 6.04
C ALA A 80 3.80 1.35 5.92
N GLU A 81 4.44 1.51 4.76
CA GLU A 81 5.36 2.63 4.48
C GLU A 81 4.64 3.99 4.52
N ILE A 82 3.47 4.11 3.88
CA ILE A 82 2.63 5.31 3.89
C ILE A 82 2.30 5.73 5.33
N LEU A 83 1.84 4.80 6.16
CA LEU A 83 1.47 5.09 7.53
C LEU A 83 2.66 5.45 8.41
N HIS A 84 3.84 4.88 8.14
CA HIS A 84 5.07 5.29 8.81
C HIS A 84 5.49 6.71 8.43
N VAL A 85 5.48 7.06 7.15
CA VAL A 85 5.77 8.43 6.68
C VAL A 85 4.77 9.42 7.27
N ALA A 86 3.48 9.07 7.31
CA ALA A 86 2.43 9.90 7.89
C ALA A 86 2.50 10.02 9.42
N GLY A 87 3.25 9.15 10.11
CA GLY A 87 3.30 9.10 11.57
C GLY A 87 1.95 8.71 12.17
N VAL A 88 1.25 7.75 11.57
CA VAL A 88 -0.08 7.29 12.00
C VAL A 88 -0.03 5.82 12.36
N ASP A 89 -0.49 5.47 13.56
CA ASP A 89 -0.59 4.07 13.99
C ASP A 89 -1.53 3.28 13.08
N PRO A 90 -1.09 2.15 12.50
CA PRO A 90 -1.87 1.36 11.56
C PRO A 90 -3.17 0.78 12.13
N ARG A 91 -3.30 0.74 13.46
CA ARG A 91 -4.48 0.26 14.19
C ARG A 91 -5.52 1.35 14.42
N THR A 92 -5.20 2.62 14.16
CA THR A 92 -6.14 3.72 14.33
C THR A 92 -7.35 3.53 13.39
N ARG A 93 -8.56 3.63 13.94
CA ARG A 93 -9.78 3.54 13.13
C ARG A 93 -9.90 4.77 12.22
N CYS A 94 -10.42 4.58 11.03
CA CYS A 94 -10.58 5.67 10.08
C CYS A 94 -11.45 6.81 10.63
N ASP A 95 -12.56 6.46 11.31
CA ASP A 95 -13.49 7.43 11.92
C ASP A 95 -12.92 8.19 13.12
N ALA A 96 -11.78 7.75 13.66
CA ALA A 96 -11.05 8.41 14.74
C ALA A 96 -9.88 9.27 14.26
N LEU A 97 -9.60 9.30 12.96
CA LEU A 97 -8.53 10.11 12.39
C LEU A 97 -8.90 11.59 12.34
N THR A 98 -7.97 12.43 12.76
CA THR A 98 -8.13 13.88 12.70
C THR A 98 -7.85 14.43 11.29
N GLY A 99 -8.33 15.64 10.99
CA GLY A 99 -8.03 16.31 9.72
C GLY A 99 -6.54 16.38 9.37
N PRO A 100 -5.66 16.80 10.29
CA PRO A 100 -4.21 16.78 10.06
C PRO A 100 -3.63 15.39 9.80
N GLN A 101 -4.16 14.33 10.41
CA GLN A 101 -3.72 12.96 10.13
C GLN A 101 -4.10 12.54 8.71
N TRP A 102 -5.32 12.83 8.27
CA TRP A 102 -5.75 12.60 6.90
C TRP A 102 -4.86 13.32 5.88
N ALA A 103 -4.54 14.61 6.13
CA ALA A 103 -3.65 15.37 5.25
C ALA A 103 -2.25 14.73 5.16
N ARG A 104 -1.70 14.25 6.28
CA ARG A 104 -0.40 13.56 6.27
C ARG A 104 -0.45 12.23 5.53
N ILE A 105 -1.53 11.43 5.69
CA ILE A 105 -1.71 10.17 4.96
C ILE A 105 -1.80 10.45 3.46
N HIS A 106 -2.60 11.42 3.05
CA HIS A 106 -2.75 11.79 1.64
C HIS A 106 -1.40 12.21 1.02
N LYS A 107 -0.64 13.07 1.69
CA LYS A 107 0.70 13.47 1.23
C LYS A 107 1.66 12.27 1.17
N ALA A 108 1.61 11.38 2.16
CA ALA A 108 2.47 10.20 2.23
C ALA A 108 2.17 9.18 1.13
N ILE A 109 0.93 9.07 0.66
CA ILE A 109 0.57 8.23 -0.48
C ILE A 109 1.40 8.62 -1.71
N SER A 110 1.38 9.89 -2.09
CA SER A 110 2.14 10.37 -3.25
C SER A 110 3.66 10.19 -3.06
N ILE A 111 4.20 10.54 -1.89
CA ILE A 111 5.63 10.39 -1.59
C ILE A 111 6.08 8.94 -1.78
N VAL A 112 5.40 7.99 -1.13
CA VAL A 112 5.81 6.58 -1.12
C VAL A 112 5.61 5.91 -2.48
N LEU A 113 4.48 6.19 -3.15
CA LEU A 113 4.20 5.55 -4.43
C LEU A 113 5.08 6.09 -5.56
N LEU A 114 5.35 7.39 -5.60
CA LEU A 114 6.26 7.97 -6.59
C LEU A 114 7.69 7.48 -6.38
N GLU A 115 8.18 7.48 -5.12
CA GLU A 115 9.49 6.91 -4.79
C GLU A 115 9.60 5.43 -5.17
N ALA A 116 8.52 4.65 -4.98
CA ALA A 116 8.50 3.25 -5.41
C ALA A 116 8.52 3.10 -6.94
N ILE A 117 7.86 3.98 -7.68
CA ILE A 117 7.87 4.00 -9.15
C ILE A 117 9.28 4.33 -9.65
N ASP A 118 9.91 5.37 -9.10
CA ASP A 118 11.28 5.79 -9.46
C ASP A 118 12.32 4.67 -9.24
N HIS A 119 12.05 3.77 -8.29
CA HIS A 119 12.88 2.60 -7.99
C HIS A 119 12.34 1.30 -8.57
N GLU A 120 11.44 1.38 -9.55
CA GLU A 120 10.87 0.23 -10.27
C GLU A 120 10.23 -0.84 -9.37
N GLY A 121 9.68 -0.43 -8.22
CA GLY A 121 8.99 -1.29 -7.26
C GLY A 121 9.92 -2.10 -6.35
N SER A 122 9.34 -3.06 -5.61
CA SER A 122 10.07 -3.91 -4.64
C SER A 122 10.07 -5.36 -5.08
N THR A 123 11.25 -5.94 -5.22
CA THR A 123 11.40 -7.40 -5.26
C THR A 123 11.66 -7.89 -3.85
N LEU A 124 10.69 -8.61 -3.28
CA LEU A 124 10.81 -9.20 -1.95
C LEU A 124 11.61 -10.51 -1.99
N SER A 125 11.90 -11.08 -0.82
CA SER A 125 12.69 -12.32 -0.69
C SER A 125 12.11 -13.52 -1.45
N ASP A 126 10.79 -13.51 -1.75
CA ASP A 126 10.15 -14.53 -2.59
C ASP A 126 10.50 -14.41 -4.08
N GLY A 127 11.15 -13.30 -4.50
CA GLY A 127 11.60 -13.05 -5.88
C GLY A 127 10.47 -13.01 -6.91
N THR A 128 9.20 -12.87 -6.46
CA THR A 128 8.04 -12.98 -7.37
C THR A 128 7.84 -11.73 -8.21
N TYR A 129 8.20 -10.56 -7.71
CA TYR A 129 8.09 -9.31 -8.48
C TYR A 129 9.34 -9.08 -9.33
N ARG A 130 9.11 -8.74 -10.59
CA ARG A 130 10.12 -8.26 -11.55
C ARG A 130 9.56 -7.06 -12.30
N ASN A 131 10.43 -6.12 -12.66
CA ASN A 131 10.06 -5.00 -13.51
C ASN A 131 9.81 -5.44 -14.97
N ALA A 132 9.44 -4.51 -15.85
CA ALA A 132 9.16 -4.78 -17.25
C ALA A 132 10.38 -5.36 -18.03
N LEU A 133 11.59 -5.14 -17.54
CA LEU A 133 12.84 -5.67 -18.11
C LEU A 133 13.29 -6.98 -17.44
N ASN A 134 12.42 -7.62 -16.65
CA ASN A 134 12.71 -8.84 -15.89
C ASN A 134 13.85 -8.67 -14.87
N GLN A 135 14.06 -7.46 -14.36
CA GLN A 135 15.05 -7.14 -13.34
C GLN A 135 14.38 -6.98 -11.96
N ASN A 136 15.18 -7.03 -10.91
CA ASN A 136 14.70 -6.74 -9.57
C ASN A 136 14.41 -5.24 -9.45
N GLY A 137 13.31 -4.90 -8.77
CA GLY A 137 13.10 -3.52 -8.32
C GLY A 137 14.16 -3.11 -7.30
N GLY A 138 14.23 -1.82 -7.00
CA GLY A 138 15.21 -1.23 -6.07
C GLY A 138 14.60 -0.73 -4.76
N TYR A 139 13.27 -0.57 -4.69
CA TYR A 139 12.61 0.07 -3.55
C TYR A 139 12.74 -0.72 -2.23
N GLN A 140 12.97 -2.03 -2.26
CA GLN A 140 13.20 -2.83 -1.04
C GLN A 140 14.36 -2.30 -0.19
N ASN A 141 15.35 -1.68 -0.79
CA ASN A 141 16.49 -1.09 -0.07
C ASN A 141 16.11 0.18 0.72
N LEU A 142 14.98 0.78 0.38
CA LEU A 142 14.43 2.00 0.97
C LEU A 142 13.33 1.75 2.00
N HIS A 143 12.93 0.49 2.22
CA HIS A 143 11.89 0.17 3.21
C HIS A 143 12.22 0.80 4.55
N ARG A 144 11.28 1.54 5.11
CA ARG A 144 11.38 2.20 6.42
C ARG A 144 10.97 1.26 7.54
N VAL A 145 9.94 0.45 7.29
CA VAL A 145 9.36 -0.46 8.28
C VAL A 145 9.02 -1.84 7.71
N TYR A 146 8.68 -1.94 6.42
CA TYR A 146 8.20 -3.21 5.86
C TYR A 146 9.31 -4.26 5.84
N ASP A 147 8.99 -5.45 6.40
CA ASP A 147 9.88 -6.61 6.54
C ASP A 147 11.16 -6.34 7.36
N ARG A 148 11.08 -5.38 8.31
CA ARG A 148 12.18 -4.95 9.17
C ARG A 148 11.82 -5.10 10.66
N ALA A 149 11.04 -6.16 11.01
CA ALA A 149 10.72 -6.44 12.41
C ALA A 149 11.98 -6.51 13.25
N ASP A 150 11.90 -6.01 14.50
CA ASP A 150 12.95 -5.97 15.50
C ASP A 150 14.16 -5.07 15.18
N GLU A 151 14.25 -4.51 13.98
CA GLU A 151 15.27 -3.52 13.65
C GLU A 151 14.94 -2.14 14.27
N LEU A 152 15.98 -1.35 14.51
CA LEU A 152 15.80 0.05 14.91
C LEU A 152 15.14 0.87 13.79
N CYS A 153 14.22 1.72 14.20
CA CYS A 153 13.56 2.65 13.28
C CYS A 153 14.55 3.68 12.76
N ARG A 154 14.79 3.70 11.45
CA ARG A 154 15.69 4.66 10.79
C ARG A 154 15.27 6.12 10.97
N ARG A 155 13.99 6.38 11.32
CA ARG A 155 13.46 7.75 11.49
C ARG A 155 13.76 8.32 12.87
N CYS A 156 13.52 7.58 13.94
CA CYS A 156 13.74 8.07 15.31
C CYS A 156 15.01 7.53 15.98
N GLY A 157 15.61 6.45 15.48
CA GLY A 157 16.78 5.83 16.07
C GLY A 157 16.54 5.15 17.45
N GLU A 158 15.31 5.19 17.98
CA GLU A 158 14.98 4.73 19.33
C GLU A 158 14.04 3.52 19.34
N GLY A 159 12.97 3.59 18.53
CA GLY A 159 11.94 2.56 18.50
C GLY A 159 12.34 1.38 17.64
N GLN A 160 12.06 0.17 18.12
CA GLN A 160 12.11 -1.03 17.29
C GLN A 160 10.85 -1.15 16.44
N ILE A 161 11.03 -1.64 15.22
CA ILE A 161 9.91 -1.94 14.30
C ILE A 161 9.15 -3.15 14.83
N GLN A 162 7.87 -2.95 15.09
CA GLN A 162 6.97 -4.01 15.54
C GLN A 162 6.27 -4.66 14.36
N ARG A 163 6.03 -5.97 14.48
CA ARG A 163 5.20 -6.75 13.56
C ARG A 163 3.95 -7.22 14.28
N ILE A 164 2.80 -6.92 13.66
CA ILE A 164 1.48 -7.46 14.09
C ILE A 164 0.76 -8.06 12.88
N VAL A 165 -0.34 -8.77 13.13
CA VAL A 165 -1.21 -9.29 12.06
C VAL A 165 -2.53 -8.51 12.06
N GLN A 166 -2.92 -7.97 10.89
CA GLN A 166 -4.21 -7.32 10.66
C GLN A 166 -4.84 -7.87 9.38
N ALA A 167 -6.07 -8.36 9.46
CA ALA A 167 -6.78 -8.97 8.35
C ALA A 167 -5.90 -10.01 7.59
N GLN A 168 -5.30 -10.93 8.33
CA GLN A 168 -4.42 -12.02 7.87
C GLN A 168 -3.16 -11.55 7.12
N ARG A 169 -2.76 -10.28 7.28
CA ARG A 169 -1.56 -9.71 6.65
C ARG A 169 -0.63 -9.11 7.68
N SER A 170 0.66 -9.34 7.51
CA SER A 170 1.69 -8.70 8.35
C SER A 170 1.61 -7.18 8.20
N THR A 171 1.73 -6.49 9.32
CA THR A 171 1.78 -5.03 9.42
C THR A 171 2.99 -4.66 10.24
N PHE A 172 3.84 -3.80 9.69
CA PHE A 172 5.07 -3.34 10.31
C PHE A 172 4.94 -1.85 10.65
N PHE A 173 5.38 -1.44 11.83
CA PHE A 173 5.30 -0.04 12.27
C PHE A 173 6.25 0.24 13.41
N CYS A 174 6.60 1.52 13.60
CA CYS A 174 7.36 2.00 14.76
C CYS A 174 6.41 2.63 15.79
N ALA A 175 6.28 2.04 16.97
CA ALA A 175 5.38 2.55 18.02
C ALA A 175 5.79 3.93 18.57
N VAL A 176 7.05 4.32 18.42
CA VAL A 176 7.56 5.65 18.82
C VAL A 176 7.14 6.73 17.83
N CYS A 177 7.31 6.47 16.50
CA CYS A 177 6.92 7.42 15.45
C CYS A 177 5.41 7.47 15.19
N GLN A 178 4.73 6.35 15.41
CA GLN A 178 3.32 6.14 15.05
C GLN A 178 2.48 5.94 16.32
N ARG A 179 2.49 6.95 17.19
CA ARG A 179 1.79 6.87 18.48
C ARG A 179 0.28 6.85 18.30
N ARG A 180 -0.38 5.94 18.99
CA ARG A 180 -1.83 5.91 19.13
C ARG A 180 -2.26 6.95 20.16
N LYS A 181 -3.12 7.90 19.80
CA LYS A 181 -3.69 8.83 20.77
C LYS A 181 -4.49 8.06 21.82
N GLY A 182 -4.22 8.34 23.11
CA GLY A 182 -4.98 7.79 24.25
C GLY A 182 -4.42 6.53 24.92
N LEU A 183 -3.28 6.01 24.47
CA LEU A 183 -2.53 5.01 25.24
C LEU A 183 -1.30 5.71 25.84
N HIS A 184 -1.36 6.00 27.15
CA HIS A 184 -0.14 6.16 27.94
C HIS A 184 0.64 4.85 27.86
N PRO A 185 1.98 4.88 27.77
CA PRO A 185 2.76 3.67 27.99
C PRO A 185 2.40 3.15 29.38
N THR A 186 1.81 1.95 29.46
CA THR A 186 1.81 1.19 30.69
C THR A 186 3.27 0.87 30.95
N VAL A 187 3.86 1.56 31.89
CA VAL A 187 5.12 1.15 32.53
C VAL A 187 4.71 -0.04 33.38
N ASP A 188 4.87 -1.25 32.87
CA ASP A 188 4.85 -2.43 33.71
C ASP A 188 6.10 -2.38 34.58
N ILE A 189 5.87 -2.19 35.88
CA ILE A 189 6.86 -2.25 36.98
C ILE A 189 7.18 -3.72 37.27
#